data_98e725800c9b9442742441424a882fa9
#
_entry.id   98e725800c9b9442742441424a882fa9
#
_cell.length_a   1.000
_cell.length_b   1.000
_cell.length_c   1.000
_cell.angle_alpha   90.00
_cell.angle_beta   90.00
_cell.angle_gamma   90.00
#
_symmetry.space_group_name_H-M   'P 1'
#
loop_
_entity.id
_entity.type
_entity.pdbx_description
1 polymer ?
#
loop_
_entity_poly.entity_id
_entity_poly.type
_entity_poly.pdbx_seq_one_letter_code
_entity_poly.pdbx_strand_id
1 'polypeptide(L)'
;MRRIFALCFSLVVSMASGQKYASYASGPRVLTFADVEYGRLQLKVKSGTYTLTAYTPDSTFTMDYGEDDVHPLYTFRGDLRLNRAGCDSIVFTASDTIEMRAWRGKNWTPTRPYLGKVTIRPNLIYLETIVKIPVELYIAGVVEAEGGMSTEPEYHKVQAVLARTWLITNLGKHKKEGYHIKDDQSSQAFKGVPHGKHAAIISAAVAQTKDTIATYSGKPIIGFYHSNSGGQTVLPQDVWSQELPYCRAVFDPFSKKESKYRWTKDISLSDWKAYFKIAEDFDWGAFFTELPEGRQTHYTIGDQTFKLETLRRHFKLRSTYFTAHVEGDAIHLEGYGFGHGVGMAQQGAMRMAVGGFQWKEILDFYFQKLTFEPVQNF
;
A
#
# COMPACT_ATOMS: atom_id res chain seq x y z
N MET A 1 11.28 -34.35 31.18
CA MET A 1 11.85 -33.27 30.38
C MET A 1 11.00 -32.80 29.19
N ARG A 2 10.22 -33.63 28.47
CA ARG A 2 9.39 -33.21 27.32
C ARG A 2 8.22 -32.26 27.62
N ARG A 3 7.65 -32.29 28.85
CA ARG A 3 6.50 -31.41 29.21
C ARG A 3 6.91 -29.97 29.56
N ILE A 4 8.12 -29.74 30.05
CA ILE A 4 8.59 -28.40 30.43
C ILE A 4 8.94 -27.58 29.16
N PHE A 5 9.47 -28.21 28.11
CA PHE A 5 9.78 -27.54 26.84
C PHE A 5 8.52 -27.07 26.07
N ALA A 6 7.42 -27.87 26.14
CA ALA A 6 6.15 -27.51 25.50
C ALA A 6 5.48 -26.31 26.20
N LEU A 7 5.57 -26.21 27.54
CA LEU A 7 5.02 -25.09 28.30
C LEU A 7 5.82 -23.78 28.05
N CYS A 8 7.15 -23.86 28.02
CA CYS A 8 7.97 -22.68 27.71
C CYS A 8 7.76 -22.17 26.27
N PHE A 9 7.59 -23.08 25.31
CA PHE A 9 7.35 -22.68 23.92
C PHE A 9 5.97 -22.05 23.73
N SER A 10 4.93 -22.61 24.40
CA SER A 10 3.58 -22.01 24.36
C SER A 10 3.51 -20.67 25.10
N LEU A 11 4.24 -20.47 26.17
CA LEU A 11 4.31 -19.20 26.90
C LEU A 11 5.02 -18.11 26.07
N VAL A 12 6.11 -18.45 25.39
CA VAL A 12 6.86 -17.52 24.53
C VAL A 12 6.03 -17.11 23.31
N VAL A 13 5.30 -18.04 22.70
CA VAL A 13 4.40 -17.74 21.57
C VAL A 13 3.23 -16.87 22.03
N SER A 14 2.64 -17.15 23.19
CA SER A 14 1.54 -16.37 23.77
C SER A 14 1.99 -14.93 24.14
N MET A 15 3.19 -14.78 24.70
CA MET A 15 3.75 -13.46 25.02
C MET A 15 4.04 -12.65 23.73
N ALA A 16 4.55 -13.27 22.68
CA ALA A 16 4.82 -12.63 21.41
C ALA A 16 3.53 -12.17 20.70
N SER A 17 2.47 -12.98 20.76
CA SER A 17 1.14 -12.66 20.24
C SER A 17 0.51 -11.51 21.03
N GLY A 18 0.51 -11.57 22.36
CA GLY A 18 -0.01 -10.50 23.20
C GLY A 18 0.71 -9.18 22.99
N GLN A 19 2.01 -9.19 22.75
CA GLN A 19 2.78 -7.98 22.46
C GLN A 19 2.45 -7.38 21.09
N LYS A 20 2.21 -8.22 20.07
CA LYS A 20 1.77 -7.76 18.75
C LYS A 20 0.39 -7.13 18.82
N TYR A 21 -0.56 -7.78 19.49
CA TYR A 21 -1.90 -7.22 19.67
C TYR A 21 -1.89 -5.90 20.45
N ALA A 22 -1.13 -5.78 21.53
CA ALA A 22 -0.99 -4.54 22.26
C ALA A 22 -0.42 -3.41 21.41
N SER A 23 0.55 -3.72 20.55
CA SER A 23 1.10 -2.77 19.57
C SER A 23 0.08 -2.36 18.52
N TYR A 24 -0.73 -3.30 18.03
CA TYR A 24 -1.84 -3.05 17.12
C TYR A 24 -2.91 -2.18 17.81
N ALA A 25 -3.41 -2.57 18.96
CA ALA A 25 -4.47 -1.86 19.69
C ALA A 25 -4.08 -0.42 20.04
N SER A 26 -2.78 -0.14 20.29
CA SER A 26 -2.29 1.20 20.55
C SER A 26 -2.31 2.12 19.32
N GLY A 27 -2.56 1.58 18.13
CA GLY A 27 -2.53 2.24 16.84
C GLY A 27 -1.14 2.35 16.21
N PRO A 28 -1.05 2.27 14.86
CA PRO A 28 0.21 2.38 14.16
C PRO A 28 0.81 3.78 14.27
N ARG A 29 2.15 3.83 14.28
CA ARG A 29 2.94 5.03 14.00
C ARG A 29 3.32 5.00 12.53
N VAL A 30 2.82 5.94 11.77
CA VAL A 30 2.97 6.03 10.31
C VAL A 30 3.90 7.17 9.96
N LEU A 31 5.02 6.90 9.28
CA LEU A 31 5.82 7.94 8.64
C LEU A 31 5.03 8.46 7.43
N THR A 32 4.61 9.72 7.49
CA THR A 32 3.78 10.36 6.46
C THR A 32 4.63 11.21 5.54
N PHE A 33 4.18 11.39 4.29
CA PHE A 33 4.95 12.02 3.20
C PHE A 33 6.27 11.29 2.91
N ALA A 34 6.31 9.97 3.09
CA ALA A 34 7.52 9.16 2.95
C ALA A 34 8.06 9.13 1.50
N ASP A 35 7.23 9.46 0.51
CA ASP A 35 7.57 9.60 -0.91
C ASP A 35 8.12 11.00 -1.29
N VAL A 36 8.29 11.90 -0.30
CA VAL A 36 8.70 13.29 -0.52
C VAL A 36 9.83 13.66 0.45
N GLU A 37 10.95 14.12 -0.08
CA GLU A 37 11.97 14.81 0.70
C GLU A 37 11.56 16.27 0.87
N TYR A 38 11.31 16.71 2.11
CA TYR A 38 10.82 18.05 2.39
C TYR A 38 11.47 18.67 3.64
N GLY A 39 11.88 19.91 3.48
CA GLY A 39 12.41 20.73 4.59
C GLY A 39 11.38 21.74 5.15
N ARG A 40 10.14 21.74 4.64
CA ARG A 40 9.08 22.63 5.12
C ARG A 40 7.76 21.88 5.21
N LEU A 41 7.07 22.07 6.33
CA LEU A 41 5.75 21.49 6.61
C LEU A 41 4.82 22.60 7.14
N GLN A 42 3.58 22.56 6.73
CA GLN A 42 2.53 23.41 7.27
C GLN A 42 1.46 22.55 7.92
N LEU A 43 1.09 22.94 9.13
CA LEU A 43 -0.02 22.35 9.88
C LEU A 43 -1.04 23.41 10.23
N LYS A 44 -2.30 23.00 10.26
CA LYS A 44 -3.40 23.72 10.90
C LYS A 44 -4.42 22.72 11.43
N VAL A 45 -5.19 23.10 12.41
CA VAL A 45 -6.34 22.33 12.90
C VAL A 45 -7.59 22.80 12.16
N LYS A 46 -8.46 21.86 11.79
CA LYS A 46 -9.66 22.15 11.02
C LYS A 46 -10.72 22.86 11.86
N SER A 47 -10.85 22.46 13.13
CA SER A 47 -11.74 23.09 14.11
C SER A 47 -11.26 22.82 15.54
N GLY A 48 -11.67 23.66 16.49
CA GLY A 48 -11.35 23.51 17.89
C GLY A 48 -9.94 23.99 18.28
N THR A 49 -9.39 23.37 19.32
CA THR A 49 -8.07 23.69 19.86
C THR A 49 -7.09 22.53 19.72
N TYR A 50 -5.82 22.84 19.75
CA TYR A 50 -4.76 21.84 19.79
C TYR A 50 -3.60 22.29 20.69
N THR A 51 -2.91 21.30 21.21
CA THR A 51 -1.72 21.50 22.04
C THR A 51 -0.48 21.19 21.23
N LEU A 52 0.46 22.15 21.20
CA LEU A 52 1.81 21.97 20.66
C LEU A 52 2.78 21.85 21.82
N THR A 53 3.55 20.75 21.84
CA THR A 53 4.67 20.59 22.78
C THR A 53 5.96 20.57 21.99
N ALA A 54 6.86 21.50 22.25
CA ALA A 54 8.17 21.56 21.63
C ALA A 54 9.24 21.11 22.63
N TYR A 55 10.09 20.22 22.20
CA TYR A 55 11.24 19.69 22.94
C TYR A 55 12.50 20.33 22.38
N THR A 56 13.29 20.95 23.25
CA THR A 56 14.60 21.53 22.93
C THR A 56 15.67 20.81 23.75
N PRO A 57 16.97 20.99 23.50
CA PRO A 57 18.02 20.38 24.30
C PRO A 57 17.92 20.69 25.81
N ASP A 58 17.46 21.89 26.14
CA ASP A 58 17.50 22.41 27.52
C ASP A 58 16.12 22.51 28.17
N SER A 59 15.02 22.41 27.42
CA SER A 59 13.69 22.66 27.94
C SER A 59 12.57 22.02 27.14
N THR A 60 11.39 21.95 27.74
CA THR A 60 10.14 21.58 27.10
C THR A 60 9.11 22.65 27.34
N PHE A 61 8.44 23.12 26.32
CA PHE A 61 7.36 24.07 26.46
C PHE A 61 6.11 23.63 25.71
N THR A 62 4.95 23.92 26.30
CA THR A 62 3.65 23.54 25.76
C THR A 62 2.81 24.78 25.58
N MET A 63 2.10 24.88 24.47
CA MET A 63 1.21 25.99 24.13
C MET A 63 -0.06 25.43 23.49
N ASP A 64 -1.18 26.07 23.79
CA ASP A 64 -2.47 25.79 23.17
C ASP A 64 -2.78 26.83 22.09
N TYR A 65 -3.35 26.38 21.01
CA TYR A 65 -3.66 27.17 19.83
C TYR A 65 -5.07 26.90 19.32
N GLY A 66 -5.62 27.84 18.56
CA GLY A 66 -6.93 27.73 17.92
C GLY A 66 -6.90 27.25 16.47
N GLU A 67 -8.07 27.17 15.88
CA GLU A 67 -8.26 26.64 14.51
C GLU A 67 -7.62 27.49 13.41
N ASP A 68 -7.52 28.80 13.62
CA ASP A 68 -6.94 29.71 12.61
C ASP A 68 -5.41 29.82 12.68
N ASP A 69 -4.80 29.20 13.68
CA ASP A 69 -3.36 29.22 13.83
C ASP A 69 -2.68 28.30 12.82
N VAL A 70 -1.73 28.85 12.07
CA VAL A 70 -0.95 28.12 11.06
C VAL A 70 0.51 28.11 11.45
N HIS A 71 1.09 26.92 11.62
CA HIS A 71 2.49 26.77 11.96
C HIS A 71 3.32 26.32 10.77
N PRO A 72 4.16 27.20 10.20
CA PRO A 72 5.20 26.81 9.27
C PRO A 72 6.38 26.23 10.06
N LEU A 73 6.65 24.96 9.83
CA LEU A 73 7.81 24.27 10.36
C LEU A 73 8.84 24.10 9.23
N TYR A 74 10.11 24.25 9.54
CA TYR A 74 11.16 24.11 8.55
C TYR A 74 12.47 23.64 9.18
N THR A 75 13.35 23.06 8.33
CA THR A 75 14.72 22.77 8.72
C THR A 75 15.64 23.93 8.37
N PHE A 76 16.54 24.27 9.27
CA PHE A 76 17.62 25.22 9.02
C PHE A 76 18.91 24.71 9.65
N ARG A 77 19.93 24.45 8.82
CA ARG A 77 21.23 23.86 9.22
C ARG A 77 21.11 22.54 9.99
N GLY A 78 20.12 21.74 9.64
CA GLY A 78 19.86 20.45 10.30
C GLY A 78 18.93 20.51 11.51
N ASP A 79 18.59 21.69 12.02
CA ASP A 79 17.66 21.85 13.14
C ASP A 79 16.23 22.00 12.66
N LEU A 80 15.29 21.41 13.38
CA LEU A 80 13.86 21.74 13.27
C LEU A 80 13.61 23.11 13.87
N ARG A 81 12.95 23.98 13.13
CA ARG A 81 12.58 25.34 13.58
C ARG A 81 11.07 25.50 13.70
N LEU A 82 10.65 25.97 14.87
CA LEU A 82 9.35 26.58 15.11
C LEU A 82 9.54 28.08 15.26
N ASN A 83 9.06 28.86 14.30
CA ASN A 83 9.40 30.27 14.20
C ASN A 83 10.93 30.45 14.08
N ARG A 84 11.59 30.89 15.15
CA ARG A 84 13.06 31.05 15.21
C ARG A 84 13.75 30.12 16.20
N ALA A 85 12.96 29.44 17.06
CA ALA A 85 13.48 28.52 18.06
C ALA A 85 13.89 27.18 17.41
N GLY A 86 15.05 26.64 17.83
CA GLY A 86 15.50 25.29 17.47
C GLY A 86 14.83 24.25 18.37
N CYS A 87 14.38 23.15 17.79
CA CYS A 87 13.73 22.06 18.51
C CYS A 87 14.28 20.71 18.08
N ASP A 88 14.41 19.77 19.03
CA ASP A 88 14.74 18.37 18.77
C ASP A 88 13.53 17.64 18.17
N SER A 89 12.35 17.98 18.68
CA SER A 89 11.08 17.48 18.13
C SER A 89 9.91 18.37 18.55
N ILE A 90 8.82 18.27 17.78
CA ILE A 90 7.56 18.95 18.09
C ILE A 90 6.46 17.90 18.02
N VAL A 91 5.56 17.97 19.00
CA VAL A 91 4.40 17.09 19.10
C VAL A 91 3.13 17.93 19.03
N PHE A 92 2.23 17.58 18.12
CA PHE A 92 0.88 18.11 18.05
C PHE A 92 -0.13 17.07 18.54
N THR A 93 -1.05 17.52 19.38
CA THR A 93 -2.20 16.73 19.82
C THR A 93 -3.44 17.59 19.65
N ALA A 94 -4.40 17.13 18.85
CA ALA A 94 -5.65 17.83 18.61
C ALA A 94 -6.83 16.91 18.89
N SER A 95 -7.96 17.51 19.29
CA SER A 95 -9.24 16.81 19.43
C SER A 95 -9.94 16.57 18.08
N ASP A 96 -9.56 17.33 17.06
CA ASP A 96 -10.10 17.25 15.71
C ASP A 96 -8.98 17.07 14.67
N THR A 97 -9.36 17.10 13.40
CA THR A 97 -8.49 16.83 12.25
C THR A 97 -7.38 17.86 12.11
N ILE A 98 -6.14 17.36 12.02
CA ILE A 98 -4.95 18.15 11.68
C ILE A 98 -4.74 18.06 10.16
N GLU A 99 -4.81 19.19 9.49
CA GLU A 99 -4.51 19.31 8.08
C GLU A 99 -3.02 19.58 7.87
N MET A 100 -2.35 18.76 7.09
CA MET A 100 -0.91 18.90 6.83
C MET A 100 -0.60 18.92 5.34
N ARG A 101 0.43 19.70 4.95
CA ARG A 101 1.02 19.70 3.62
C ARG A 101 2.53 19.92 3.68
N ALA A 102 3.26 19.22 2.83
CA ALA A 102 4.71 19.29 2.72
C ALA A 102 5.15 20.08 1.49
N TRP A 103 6.27 20.81 1.58
CA TRP A 103 6.83 21.55 0.45
C TRP A 103 7.74 20.66 -0.38
N ARG A 104 7.33 20.40 -1.63
CA ARG A 104 8.06 19.56 -2.58
C ARG A 104 8.85 20.41 -3.58
N GLY A 105 9.90 21.04 -3.11
CA GLY A 105 10.81 21.82 -3.95
C GLY A 105 10.20 23.09 -4.58
N LYS A 106 9.15 22.99 -5.35
CA LYS A 106 8.47 24.11 -6.04
C LYS A 106 7.03 24.32 -5.61
N ASN A 107 6.36 23.27 -5.15
CA ASN A 107 4.93 23.28 -4.83
C ASN A 107 4.64 22.59 -3.50
N TRP A 108 3.55 23.00 -2.87
CA TRP A 108 2.98 22.25 -1.77
C TRP A 108 2.33 20.95 -2.27
N THR A 109 2.47 19.88 -1.52
CA THR A 109 1.63 18.69 -1.73
C THR A 109 0.16 19.04 -1.51
N PRO A 110 -0.79 18.22 -2.00
CA PRO A 110 -2.17 18.32 -1.56
C PRO A 110 -2.26 18.24 -0.04
N THR A 111 -3.20 18.99 0.54
CA THR A 111 -3.48 18.93 1.97
C THR A 111 -4.05 17.56 2.33
N ARG A 112 -3.57 16.96 3.41
CA ARG A 112 -3.98 15.66 3.91
C ARG A 112 -4.50 15.79 5.34
N PRO A 113 -5.69 15.27 5.66
CA PRO A 113 -6.25 15.31 6.99
C PRO A 113 -5.77 14.12 7.84
N TYR A 114 -5.36 14.37 9.07
CA TYR A 114 -4.95 13.34 10.02
C TYR A 114 -5.66 13.50 11.35
N LEU A 115 -5.91 12.40 12.04
CA LEU A 115 -6.41 12.35 13.41
C LEU A 115 -5.41 11.62 14.29
N GLY A 116 -5.18 12.12 15.50
CA GLY A 116 -4.26 11.51 16.45
C GLY A 116 -3.07 12.39 16.81
N LYS A 117 -1.99 11.77 17.25
CA LYS A 117 -0.78 12.47 17.70
C LYS A 117 0.23 12.56 16.56
N VAL A 118 0.64 13.78 16.22
CA VAL A 118 1.66 14.06 15.19
C VAL A 118 2.98 14.41 15.87
N THR A 119 4.04 13.69 15.54
CA THR A 119 5.41 13.98 15.97
C THR A 119 6.24 14.38 14.76
N ILE A 120 6.93 15.52 14.85
CA ILE A 120 7.80 16.03 13.81
C ILE A 120 9.20 16.13 14.38
N ARG A 121 10.18 15.64 13.66
CA ARG A 121 11.60 15.68 14.04
C ARG A 121 12.48 15.96 12.81
N PRO A 122 13.66 16.51 13.00
CA PRO A 122 14.61 16.69 11.92
C PRO A 122 15.22 15.35 11.53
N ASN A 123 15.53 15.20 10.24
CA ASN A 123 16.35 14.12 9.70
C ASN A 123 17.31 14.72 8.66
N LEU A 124 18.52 15.03 9.10
CA LEU A 124 19.49 15.79 8.32
C LEU A 124 18.91 17.16 7.90
N ILE A 125 18.74 17.39 6.61
CA ILE A 125 18.17 18.63 6.05
C ILE A 125 16.66 18.57 5.81
N TYR A 126 16.04 17.42 6.11
CA TYR A 126 14.62 17.16 5.90
C TYR A 126 13.85 17.05 7.21
N LEU A 127 12.54 16.97 7.11
CA LEU A 127 11.65 16.67 8.23
C LEU A 127 11.09 15.24 8.10
N GLU A 128 10.95 14.59 9.22
CA GLU A 128 10.13 13.39 9.38
C GLU A 128 8.87 13.72 10.15
N THR A 129 7.72 13.34 9.60
CA THR A 129 6.42 13.52 10.24
C THR A 129 5.80 12.17 10.52
N ILE A 130 5.63 11.83 11.79
CA ILE A 130 5.11 10.54 12.25
C ILE A 130 3.76 10.77 12.90
N VAL A 131 2.73 10.11 12.38
CA VAL A 131 1.37 10.16 12.91
C VAL A 131 1.05 8.87 13.66
N LYS A 132 0.74 8.97 14.95
CA LYS A 132 0.13 7.87 15.71
C LYS A 132 -1.39 8.02 15.61
N ILE A 133 -2.04 7.04 14.96
CA ILE A 133 -3.45 7.09 14.59
C ILE A 133 -4.21 5.85 15.10
N PRO A 134 -5.49 5.97 15.51
CA PRO A 134 -6.32 4.80 15.79
C PRO A 134 -6.40 3.85 14.58
N VAL A 135 -6.35 2.53 14.85
CA VAL A 135 -6.24 1.50 13.81
C VAL A 135 -7.32 1.63 12.75
N GLU A 136 -8.58 1.70 13.14
CA GLU A 136 -9.68 1.68 12.17
C GLU A 136 -9.72 2.95 11.31
N LEU A 137 -9.24 4.08 11.81
CA LEU A 137 -9.06 5.29 11.02
C LEU A 137 -7.89 5.14 10.02
N TYR A 138 -6.82 4.50 10.43
CA TYR A 138 -5.72 4.14 9.52
C TYR A 138 -6.21 3.21 8.40
N ILE A 139 -6.91 2.12 8.76
CA ILE A 139 -7.46 1.16 7.79
C ILE A 139 -8.41 1.87 6.81
N ALA A 140 -9.29 2.72 7.30
CA ALA A 140 -10.21 3.47 6.44
C ALA A 140 -9.46 4.40 5.46
N GLY A 141 -8.40 5.08 5.92
CA GLY A 141 -7.54 5.89 5.05
C GLY A 141 -6.79 5.07 4.00
N VAL A 142 -6.34 3.86 4.35
CA VAL A 142 -5.73 2.90 3.39
C VAL A 142 -6.76 2.46 2.35
N VAL A 143 -7.96 2.07 2.77
CA VAL A 143 -9.04 1.66 1.85
C VAL A 143 -9.38 2.78 0.87
N GLU A 144 -9.45 4.03 1.34
CA GLU A 144 -9.68 5.18 0.45
C GLU A 144 -8.53 5.37 -0.53
N ALA A 145 -7.28 5.33 -0.07
CA ALA A 145 -6.11 5.57 -0.92
C ALA A 145 -5.89 4.47 -1.97
N GLU A 146 -6.21 3.20 -1.64
CA GLU A 146 -6.00 2.05 -2.52
C GLU A 146 -7.17 1.82 -3.50
N GLY A 147 -8.41 2.06 -3.09
CA GLY A 147 -9.57 1.68 -3.88
C GLY A 147 -10.85 2.50 -3.64
N GLY A 148 -10.72 3.72 -3.12
CA GLY A 148 -11.84 4.58 -2.74
C GLY A 148 -12.76 5.06 -3.86
N MET A 149 -12.55 4.60 -5.09
CA MET A 149 -13.42 4.92 -6.25
C MET A 149 -14.73 4.13 -6.27
N SER A 150 -14.83 3.01 -5.56
CA SER A 150 -16.01 2.18 -5.51
C SER A 150 -17.12 2.79 -4.65
N THR A 151 -18.37 2.54 -5.02
CA THR A 151 -19.55 2.83 -4.19
C THR A 151 -20.00 1.63 -3.37
N GLU A 152 -19.38 0.46 -3.58
CA GLU A 152 -19.84 -0.82 -3.06
C GLU A 152 -19.24 -1.15 -1.69
N PRO A 153 -20.04 -1.20 -0.62
CA PRO A 153 -19.56 -1.50 0.73
C PRO A 153 -18.83 -2.84 0.82
N GLU A 154 -19.28 -3.87 0.09
CA GLU A 154 -18.67 -5.20 0.14
C GLU A 154 -17.24 -5.21 -0.38
N TYR A 155 -16.91 -4.42 -1.42
CA TYR A 155 -15.56 -4.22 -1.87
C TYR A 155 -14.69 -3.54 -0.79
N HIS A 156 -15.21 -2.52 -0.12
CA HIS A 156 -14.48 -1.84 0.94
C HIS A 156 -14.22 -2.74 2.15
N LYS A 157 -15.14 -3.65 2.48
CA LYS A 157 -14.94 -4.69 3.50
C LYS A 157 -13.79 -5.63 3.14
N VAL A 158 -13.72 -6.08 1.88
CA VAL A 158 -12.59 -6.89 1.38
C VAL A 158 -11.27 -6.17 1.59
N GLN A 159 -11.17 -4.92 1.15
CA GLN A 159 -9.95 -4.12 1.30
C GLN A 159 -9.59 -3.88 2.77
N ALA A 160 -10.58 -3.64 3.63
CA ALA A 160 -10.36 -3.44 5.07
C ALA A 160 -9.77 -4.68 5.75
N VAL A 161 -10.32 -5.88 5.45
CA VAL A 161 -9.82 -7.15 5.98
C VAL A 161 -8.38 -7.41 5.51
N LEU A 162 -8.08 -7.22 4.22
CA LEU A 162 -6.73 -7.42 3.69
C LEU A 162 -5.73 -6.39 4.26
N ALA A 163 -6.11 -5.11 4.34
CA ALA A 163 -5.27 -4.07 4.90
C ALA A 163 -4.94 -4.31 6.38
N ARG A 164 -5.94 -4.76 7.16
CA ARG A 164 -5.79 -5.08 8.59
C ARG A 164 -4.90 -6.31 8.79
N THR A 165 -5.07 -7.34 7.94
CA THR A 165 -4.22 -8.54 7.95
C THR A 165 -2.76 -8.20 7.66
N TRP A 166 -2.52 -7.31 6.71
CA TRP A 166 -1.18 -6.83 6.41
C TRP A 166 -0.60 -6.01 7.57
N LEU A 167 -1.39 -5.14 8.17
CA LEU A 167 -0.92 -4.27 9.26
C LEU A 167 -0.40 -5.08 10.44
N ILE A 168 -1.16 -6.07 10.95
CA ILE A 168 -0.75 -6.86 12.13
C ILE A 168 0.54 -7.64 11.89
N THR A 169 0.81 -8.03 10.64
CA THR A 169 2.03 -8.77 10.29
C THR A 169 3.24 -7.86 10.08
N ASN A 170 3.04 -6.55 9.87
CA ASN A 170 4.09 -5.61 9.48
C ASN A 170 4.40 -4.51 10.51
N LEU A 171 3.78 -4.50 11.68
CA LEU A 171 4.02 -3.49 12.73
C LEU A 171 5.46 -3.41 13.23
N GLY A 172 6.27 -4.43 12.99
CA GLY A 172 7.68 -4.47 13.34
C GLY A 172 8.63 -3.90 12.27
N LYS A 173 8.13 -3.60 11.07
CA LYS A 173 8.96 -3.37 9.87
C LYS A 173 9.98 -2.24 10.03
N HIS A 174 9.59 -1.14 10.67
CA HIS A 174 10.41 0.06 10.87
C HIS A 174 10.52 0.45 12.36
N LYS A 175 10.42 -0.51 13.28
CA LYS A 175 10.45 -0.25 14.72
C LYS A 175 11.75 0.43 15.18
N LYS A 176 12.86 0.11 14.53
CA LYS A 176 14.19 0.68 14.87
C LYS A 176 14.29 2.15 14.49
N GLU A 177 13.56 2.59 13.48
CA GLU A 177 13.51 3.98 13.04
C GLU A 177 12.49 4.83 13.85
N GLY A 178 11.76 4.22 14.80
CA GLY A 178 10.83 4.92 15.68
C GLY A 178 9.39 4.99 15.16
N TYR A 179 9.08 4.39 14.02
CA TYR A 179 7.73 4.23 13.47
C TYR A 179 7.48 2.78 13.07
N HIS A 180 6.27 2.42 12.65
CA HIS A 180 5.92 1.06 12.27
C HIS A 180 5.93 0.86 10.76
N ILE A 181 5.34 1.79 10.01
CA ILE A 181 5.07 1.69 8.58
C ILE A 181 5.21 3.05 7.91
N LYS A 182 5.29 3.06 6.58
CA LYS A 182 5.30 4.26 5.73
C LYS A 182 3.95 4.43 5.02
N ASP A 183 3.68 5.63 4.53
CA ASP A 183 2.44 5.98 3.81
C ASP A 183 2.53 5.78 2.28
N ASP A 184 3.52 5.03 1.82
CA ASP A 184 3.81 4.77 0.42
C ASP A 184 3.64 3.28 0.04
N GLN A 185 3.88 2.95 -1.23
CA GLN A 185 3.76 1.59 -1.77
C GLN A 185 4.74 0.57 -1.15
N SER A 186 5.77 1.00 -0.43
CA SER A 186 6.67 0.09 0.29
C SER A 186 5.98 -0.52 1.52
N SER A 187 4.89 0.08 1.96
CA SER A 187 4.02 -0.38 3.03
C SER A 187 2.57 -0.45 2.52
N GLN A 188 1.75 0.54 2.81
CA GLN A 188 0.39 0.69 2.27
C GLN A 188 0.15 2.16 1.94
N ALA A 189 -0.45 2.45 0.80
CA ALA A 189 -0.80 3.83 0.48
C ALA A 189 -1.76 4.40 1.54
N PHE A 190 -1.37 5.53 2.13
CA PHE A 190 -2.15 6.19 3.16
C PHE A 190 -2.03 7.71 3.00
N LYS A 191 -3.14 8.40 2.81
CA LYS A 191 -3.14 9.85 2.56
C LYS A 191 -3.94 10.65 3.61
N GLY A 192 -4.07 10.07 4.80
CA GLY A 192 -4.82 10.64 5.92
C GLY A 192 -6.12 9.88 6.19
N VAL A 193 -6.95 10.42 7.08
CA VAL A 193 -8.30 9.88 7.34
C VAL A 193 -9.19 10.07 6.11
N PRO A 194 -10.22 9.23 5.91
CA PRO A 194 -11.11 9.37 4.77
C PRO A 194 -11.75 10.77 4.70
N HIS A 195 -11.68 11.38 3.52
CA HIS A 195 -12.19 12.73 3.27
C HIS A 195 -12.75 12.90 1.85
N GLY A 196 -12.65 11.88 1.02
CA GLY A 196 -13.19 11.89 -0.32
C GLY A 196 -14.70 11.63 -0.36
N LYS A 197 -15.23 11.60 -1.56
CA LYS A 197 -16.67 11.44 -1.86
C LYS A 197 -17.31 10.23 -1.16
N HIS A 198 -16.57 9.15 -0.96
CA HIS A 198 -17.07 7.88 -0.42
C HIS A 198 -16.63 7.62 1.03
N ALA A 199 -16.09 8.63 1.73
CA ALA A 199 -15.56 8.51 3.09
C ALA A 199 -16.55 7.86 4.08
N ALA A 200 -17.83 8.21 4.01
CA ALA A 200 -18.86 7.63 4.89
C ALA A 200 -19.09 6.14 4.62
N ILE A 201 -19.16 5.72 3.34
CA ILE A 201 -19.34 4.32 2.94
C ILE A 201 -18.12 3.50 3.37
N ILE A 202 -16.92 4.01 3.15
CA ILE A 202 -15.67 3.37 3.54
C ILE A 202 -15.61 3.19 5.06
N SER A 203 -15.88 4.23 5.83
CA SER A 203 -15.84 4.18 7.29
C SER A 203 -16.85 3.17 7.86
N ALA A 204 -18.06 3.11 7.28
CA ALA A 204 -19.08 2.14 7.67
C ALA A 204 -18.65 0.68 7.35
N ALA A 205 -18.07 0.44 6.18
CA ALA A 205 -17.57 -0.88 5.77
C ALA A 205 -16.42 -1.36 6.66
N VAL A 206 -15.49 -0.46 7.01
CA VAL A 206 -14.38 -0.75 7.93
C VAL A 206 -14.92 -1.09 9.32
N ALA A 207 -15.89 -0.33 9.84
CA ALA A 207 -16.51 -0.60 11.13
C ALA A 207 -17.22 -1.97 11.17
N GLN A 208 -17.89 -2.37 10.08
CA GLN A 208 -18.57 -3.67 9.98
C GLN A 208 -17.63 -4.87 9.95
N THR A 209 -16.37 -4.66 9.61
CA THR A 209 -15.31 -5.70 9.61
C THR A 209 -14.27 -5.46 10.71
N LYS A 210 -14.62 -4.64 11.71
CA LYS A 210 -13.71 -4.28 12.80
C LYS A 210 -13.02 -5.52 13.38
N ASP A 211 -11.71 -5.37 13.63
CA ASP A 211 -10.83 -6.40 14.23
C ASP A 211 -10.76 -7.74 13.45
N THR A 212 -11.38 -7.84 12.26
CA THR A 212 -11.37 -9.08 11.46
C THR A 212 -10.14 -9.10 10.54
N ILE A 213 -9.41 -10.22 10.57
CA ILE A 213 -8.30 -10.53 9.65
C ILE A 213 -8.54 -11.84 8.91
N ALA A 214 -7.87 -12.01 7.77
CA ALA A 214 -7.90 -13.23 6.99
C ALA A 214 -6.73 -14.14 7.37
N THR A 215 -7.02 -15.41 7.60
CA THR A 215 -6.03 -16.42 8.00
C THR A 215 -6.11 -17.67 7.13
N TYR A 216 -5.03 -18.41 7.07
CA TYR A 216 -4.94 -19.74 6.50
C TYR A 216 -4.19 -20.65 7.45
N SER A 217 -4.80 -21.77 7.83
CA SER A 217 -4.24 -22.70 8.82
C SER A 217 -3.78 -21.99 10.11
N GLY A 218 -4.60 -21.05 10.63
CA GLY A 218 -4.35 -20.32 11.87
C GLY A 218 -3.23 -19.27 11.78
N LYS A 219 -2.81 -18.86 10.58
CA LYS A 219 -1.80 -17.81 10.37
C LYS A 219 -2.33 -16.71 9.48
N PRO A 220 -2.06 -15.42 9.79
CA PRO A 220 -2.43 -14.32 8.89
C PRO A 220 -1.85 -14.52 7.49
N ILE A 221 -2.65 -14.27 6.46
CA ILE A 221 -2.21 -14.38 5.07
C ILE A 221 -1.39 -13.17 4.63
N ILE A 222 -0.65 -13.33 3.52
CA ILE A 222 -0.18 -12.22 2.72
C ILE A 222 -1.26 -11.95 1.67
N GLY A 223 -2.09 -10.94 1.92
CA GLY A 223 -3.23 -10.61 1.08
C GLY A 223 -2.83 -9.76 -0.12
N PHE A 224 -2.17 -10.34 -1.11
CA PHE A 224 -1.80 -9.62 -2.34
C PHE A 224 -3.02 -9.16 -3.13
N TYR A 225 -2.93 -7.95 -3.68
CA TYR A 225 -3.93 -7.43 -4.60
C TYR A 225 -3.25 -6.57 -5.70
N HIS A 226 -3.94 -6.40 -6.80
CA HIS A 226 -3.50 -5.62 -7.94
C HIS A 226 -4.70 -4.98 -8.62
N SER A 227 -4.47 -4.01 -9.52
CA SER A 227 -5.56 -3.22 -10.09
C SER A 227 -6.54 -4.03 -10.95
N ASN A 228 -6.03 -4.84 -11.91
CA ASN A 228 -6.86 -5.60 -12.84
C ASN A 228 -6.13 -6.86 -13.30
N SER A 229 -6.79 -8.01 -13.31
CA SER A 229 -6.19 -9.30 -13.67
C SER A 229 -5.89 -9.46 -15.16
N GLY A 230 -6.56 -8.69 -16.02
CA GLY A 230 -6.55 -8.94 -17.47
C GLY A 230 -7.36 -10.17 -17.88
N GLY A 231 -8.20 -10.70 -16.98
CA GLY A 231 -9.03 -11.89 -17.20
C GLY A 231 -8.51 -13.16 -16.54
N GLN A 232 -7.29 -13.12 -15.96
CA GLN A 232 -6.72 -14.24 -15.22
C GLN A 232 -5.71 -13.77 -14.18
N THR A 233 -5.75 -14.34 -12.98
CA THR A 233 -4.70 -14.16 -11.97
C THR A 233 -3.60 -15.21 -12.14
N VAL A 234 -2.47 -15.03 -11.44
CA VAL A 234 -1.32 -15.95 -11.48
C VAL A 234 -0.95 -16.40 -10.08
N LEU A 235 -0.19 -17.49 -9.99
CA LEU A 235 0.35 -17.98 -8.73
C LEU A 235 1.52 -17.11 -8.25
N PRO A 236 1.73 -16.98 -6.91
CA PRO A 236 2.84 -16.20 -6.38
C PRO A 236 4.22 -16.67 -6.86
N GLN A 237 4.45 -17.98 -7.00
CA GLN A 237 5.71 -18.54 -7.49
C GLN A 237 6.02 -18.17 -8.94
N ASP A 238 5.02 -17.84 -9.73
CA ASP A 238 5.21 -17.39 -11.12
C ASP A 238 5.77 -15.96 -11.21
N VAL A 239 5.59 -15.17 -10.14
CA VAL A 239 6.07 -13.79 -10.07
C VAL A 239 7.26 -13.65 -9.12
N TRP A 240 7.13 -14.30 -7.95
CA TRP A 240 8.14 -14.27 -6.89
C TRP A 240 8.49 -15.67 -6.45
N SER A 241 9.50 -16.15 -6.15
CA SER A 241 9.90 -17.51 -5.78
C SER A 241 9.26 -18.06 -4.49
N GLN A 242 8.03 -17.62 -4.16
CA GLN A 242 7.31 -17.99 -2.94
C GLN A 242 6.01 -18.72 -3.27
N GLU A 243 5.84 -19.92 -2.76
CA GLU A 243 4.57 -20.65 -2.81
C GLU A 243 3.67 -20.25 -1.64
N LEU A 244 2.42 -19.93 -1.95
CA LEU A 244 1.39 -19.64 -0.97
C LEU A 244 0.17 -20.50 -1.26
N PRO A 245 -0.09 -21.53 -0.46
CA PRO A 245 -1.09 -22.56 -0.77
C PRO A 245 -2.54 -22.04 -0.78
N TYR A 246 -2.78 -20.85 -0.25
CA TYR A 246 -4.08 -20.18 -0.28
C TYR A 246 -4.28 -19.26 -1.48
N CYS A 247 -3.23 -18.97 -2.26
CA CYS A 247 -3.35 -18.26 -3.53
C CYS A 247 -3.64 -19.23 -4.67
N ARG A 248 -4.50 -18.83 -5.59
CA ARG A 248 -4.80 -19.60 -6.81
C ARG A 248 -4.74 -18.71 -8.05
N ALA A 249 -4.42 -19.33 -9.17
CA ALA A 249 -4.69 -18.76 -10.48
C ALA A 249 -6.16 -19.00 -10.81
N VAL A 250 -6.93 -17.92 -11.01
CA VAL A 250 -8.34 -18.00 -11.33
C VAL A 250 -8.62 -17.30 -12.66
N PHE A 251 -9.53 -17.86 -13.46
CA PHE A 251 -10.14 -17.14 -14.55
C PHE A 251 -11.08 -16.09 -13.97
N ASP A 252 -10.82 -14.82 -14.28
CA ASP A 252 -11.51 -13.67 -13.70
C ASP A 252 -12.30 -12.90 -14.76
N PRO A 253 -13.54 -13.31 -15.05
CA PRO A 253 -14.38 -12.62 -16.01
C PRO A 253 -14.82 -11.24 -15.54
N PHE A 254 -14.78 -10.98 -14.22
CA PHE A 254 -15.21 -9.72 -13.62
C PHE A 254 -14.27 -8.56 -13.93
N SER A 255 -12.99 -8.83 -14.15
CA SER A 255 -12.00 -7.81 -14.56
C SER A 255 -12.16 -7.34 -16.00
N LYS A 256 -12.89 -8.11 -16.84
CA LYS A 256 -13.11 -7.76 -18.26
C LYS A 256 -14.00 -6.54 -18.38
N LYS A 257 -13.75 -5.72 -19.39
CA LYS A 257 -14.48 -4.46 -19.68
C LYS A 257 -14.28 -3.32 -18.66
N GLU A 258 -13.44 -3.52 -17.64
CA GLU A 258 -13.08 -2.46 -16.71
C GLU A 258 -12.00 -1.53 -17.30
N SER A 259 -11.88 -0.32 -16.79
CA SER A 259 -11.04 0.75 -17.36
C SER A 259 -9.55 0.42 -17.47
N LYS A 260 -9.05 -0.51 -16.63
CA LYS A 260 -7.65 -0.94 -16.63
C LYS A 260 -7.46 -2.32 -17.27
N TYR A 261 -8.49 -2.82 -17.98
CA TYR A 261 -8.44 -4.15 -18.60
C TYR A 261 -7.49 -4.21 -19.78
N ARG A 262 -7.48 -3.20 -20.66
CA ARG A 262 -6.61 -3.13 -21.83
C ARG A 262 -5.61 -1.98 -21.73
N TRP A 263 -4.47 -2.16 -22.36
CA TRP A 263 -3.47 -1.13 -22.52
C TRP A 263 -2.64 -1.36 -23.78
N THR A 264 -2.09 -0.29 -24.33
CA THR A 264 -1.12 -0.34 -25.43
C THR A 264 0.12 0.44 -25.03
N LYS A 265 1.25 0.10 -25.63
CA LYS A 265 2.49 0.83 -25.45
C LYS A 265 3.42 0.59 -26.63
N ASP A 266 3.98 1.68 -27.16
CA ASP A 266 5.04 1.64 -28.14
C ASP A 266 6.40 1.75 -27.46
N ILE A 267 7.34 0.94 -27.94
CA ILE A 267 8.74 0.94 -27.50
C ILE A 267 9.57 1.07 -28.77
N SER A 268 10.56 1.94 -28.81
CA SER A 268 11.42 2.05 -30.00
C SER A 268 12.07 0.69 -30.27
N LEU A 269 12.16 0.32 -31.55
CA LEU A 269 12.80 -0.94 -31.96
C LEU A 269 14.25 -0.99 -31.48
N SER A 270 14.93 0.16 -31.44
CA SER A 270 16.29 0.28 -30.92
C SER A 270 16.40 -0.03 -29.44
N ASP A 271 15.50 0.51 -28.59
CA ASP A 271 15.50 0.21 -27.15
C ASP A 271 15.15 -1.25 -26.87
N TRP A 272 14.23 -1.82 -27.66
CA TRP A 272 13.85 -3.22 -27.57
C TRP A 272 15.05 -4.14 -27.90
N LYS A 273 15.73 -3.91 -29.03
CA LYS A 273 16.95 -4.62 -29.42
C LYS A 273 18.05 -4.49 -28.37
N ALA A 274 18.28 -3.27 -27.86
CA ALA A 274 19.28 -3.00 -26.83
C ALA A 274 19.03 -3.78 -25.53
N TYR A 275 17.77 -3.96 -25.15
CA TYR A 275 17.39 -4.73 -23.96
C TYR A 275 17.70 -6.22 -24.11
N PHE A 276 17.29 -6.81 -25.21
CA PHE A 276 17.40 -8.26 -25.42
C PHE A 276 18.81 -8.71 -25.82
N LYS A 277 19.59 -7.82 -26.43
CA LYS A 277 20.97 -8.11 -26.89
C LYS A 277 21.06 -9.37 -27.77
N ILE A 278 20.06 -9.56 -28.62
CA ILE A 278 20.00 -10.65 -29.60
C ILE A 278 20.80 -10.23 -30.84
N ALA A 279 21.24 -11.22 -31.63
CA ALA A 279 22.00 -10.99 -32.86
C ALA A 279 21.34 -9.93 -33.77
N GLU A 280 22.17 -9.11 -34.42
CA GLU A 280 21.67 -8.00 -35.23
C GLU A 280 20.84 -8.47 -36.45
N ASP A 281 21.10 -9.69 -36.94
CA ASP A 281 20.41 -10.34 -38.04
C ASP A 281 19.07 -11.00 -37.65
N PHE A 282 18.68 -10.93 -36.38
CA PHE A 282 17.39 -11.47 -35.94
C PHE A 282 16.23 -10.74 -36.62
N ASP A 283 15.37 -11.51 -37.29
CA ASP A 283 14.19 -10.95 -37.96
C ASP A 283 13.09 -10.56 -36.98
N TRP A 284 13.14 -9.32 -36.50
CA TRP A 284 12.14 -8.77 -35.62
C TRP A 284 10.78 -8.56 -36.32
N GLY A 285 10.75 -8.46 -37.65
CA GLY A 285 9.52 -8.32 -38.41
C GLY A 285 8.71 -9.62 -38.48
N ALA A 286 9.40 -10.75 -38.49
CA ALA A 286 8.78 -12.07 -38.41
C ALA A 286 8.52 -12.52 -36.96
N PHE A 287 9.12 -11.80 -35.99
CA PHE A 287 8.92 -12.09 -34.58
C PHE A 287 7.58 -11.55 -34.10
N PHE A 288 6.70 -12.47 -33.81
CA PHE A 288 5.31 -12.17 -33.45
C PHE A 288 4.90 -13.01 -32.25
N THR A 289 4.29 -12.38 -31.26
CA THR A 289 3.69 -13.09 -30.13
C THR A 289 2.18 -13.06 -30.22
N GLU A 290 1.58 -14.21 -30.35
CA GLU A 290 0.15 -14.37 -30.11
C GLU A 290 -0.16 -14.18 -28.63
N LEU A 291 -1.40 -13.75 -28.33
CA LEU A 291 -1.85 -13.68 -26.94
C LEU A 291 -1.95 -15.11 -26.39
N PRO A 292 -1.15 -15.47 -25.40
CA PRO A 292 -1.19 -16.81 -24.84
C PRO A 292 -2.52 -17.05 -24.11
N GLU A 293 -2.95 -18.30 -23.96
CA GLU A 293 -4.16 -18.66 -23.22
C GLU A 293 -4.18 -18.16 -21.75
N GLY A 294 -3.01 -17.86 -21.19
CA GLY A 294 -2.87 -17.32 -19.84
C GLY A 294 -1.63 -16.45 -19.72
N ARG A 295 -1.49 -15.81 -18.56
CA ARG A 295 -0.32 -15.01 -18.25
C ARG A 295 0.94 -15.89 -18.26
N GLN A 296 1.94 -15.48 -19.02
CA GLN A 296 3.22 -16.13 -19.07
C GLN A 296 4.18 -15.53 -18.03
N THR A 297 5.16 -16.33 -17.62
CA THR A 297 6.23 -15.90 -16.70
C THR A 297 7.50 -15.54 -17.42
N HIS A 298 7.69 -16.09 -18.59
CA HIS A 298 8.88 -15.94 -19.41
C HIS A 298 8.51 -15.64 -20.87
N TYR A 299 9.45 -15.04 -21.55
CA TYR A 299 9.39 -14.66 -22.95
C TYR A 299 10.64 -15.22 -23.64
N THR A 300 10.46 -16.08 -24.64
CA THR A 300 11.57 -16.73 -25.34
C THR A 300 11.75 -16.10 -26.71
N ILE A 301 12.98 -15.70 -27.03
CA ILE A 301 13.39 -15.16 -28.32
C ILE A 301 14.60 -15.94 -28.77
N GLY A 302 14.50 -16.69 -29.86
CA GLY A 302 15.54 -17.63 -30.25
C GLY A 302 15.82 -18.63 -29.13
N ASP A 303 17.07 -18.78 -28.75
CA ASP A 303 17.52 -19.65 -27.66
C ASP A 303 17.54 -18.98 -26.27
N GLN A 304 17.14 -17.72 -26.18
CA GLN A 304 17.22 -16.95 -24.94
C GLN A 304 15.84 -16.81 -24.30
N THR A 305 15.80 -17.00 -22.99
CA THR A 305 14.57 -16.87 -22.19
C THR A 305 14.69 -15.71 -21.20
N PHE A 306 13.71 -14.83 -21.21
CA PHE A 306 13.68 -13.60 -20.40
C PHE A 306 12.51 -13.65 -19.41
N LYS A 307 12.76 -13.27 -18.16
CA LYS A 307 11.71 -13.17 -17.16
C LYS A 307 10.83 -11.95 -17.43
N LEU A 308 9.53 -12.18 -17.65
CA LEU A 308 8.57 -11.12 -18.01
C LEU A 308 8.40 -10.05 -16.94
N GLU A 309 8.53 -10.39 -15.65
CA GLU A 309 8.46 -9.38 -14.56
C GLU A 309 9.67 -8.42 -14.62
N THR A 310 10.84 -8.89 -15.07
CA THR A 310 12.01 -8.01 -15.27
C THR A 310 11.79 -7.09 -16.47
N LEU A 311 11.28 -7.62 -17.56
CA LEU A 311 10.89 -6.86 -18.76
C LEU A 311 9.82 -5.81 -18.40
N ARG A 312 8.79 -6.22 -17.68
CA ARG A 312 7.73 -5.32 -17.21
C ARG A 312 8.29 -4.12 -16.43
N ARG A 313 9.22 -4.37 -15.51
CA ARG A 313 9.84 -3.29 -14.72
C ARG A 313 10.72 -2.38 -15.58
N HIS A 314 11.52 -2.95 -16.47
CA HIS A 314 12.41 -2.18 -17.34
C HIS A 314 11.64 -1.23 -18.24
N PHE A 315 10.67 -1.74 -18.98
CA PHE A 315 9.85 -0.94 -19.89
C PHE A 315 8.63 -0.27 -19.22
N LYS A 316 8.47 -0.39 -17.90
CA LYS A 316 7.33 0.17 -17.14
C LYS A 316 5.98 -0.26 -17.74
N LEU A 317 5.83 -1.55 -18.06
CA LEU A 317 4.59 -2.10 -18.60
C LEU A 317 3.55 -2.24 -17.48
N ARG A 318 2.27 -2.17 -17.85
CA ARG A 318 1.19 -2.32 -16.88
C ARG A 318 1.04 -3.74 -16.35
N SER A 319 1.32 -4.75 -17.19
CA SER A 319 1.25 -6.17 -16.82
C SER A 319 2.29 -6.99 -17.60
N THR A 320 2.35 -8.28 -17.31
CA THR A 320 3.12 -9.28 -18.08
C THR A 320 2.25 -10.06 -19.09
N TYR A 321 1.02 -9.63 -19.32
CA TYR A 321 0.07 -10.28 -20.21
C TYR A 321 -0.15 -9.40 -21.44
N PHE A 322 0.58 -9.67 -22.52
CA PHE A 322 0.58 -8.84 -23.72
C PHE A 322 1.04 -9.63 -24.96
N THR A 323 0.71 -9.08 -26.13
CA THR A 323 1.30 -9.40 -27.42
C THR A 323 2.30 -8.32 -27.82
N ALA A 324 3.23 -8.65 -28.71
CA ALA A 324 4.20 -7.71 -29.25
C ALA A 324 4.35 -7.94 -30.75
N HIS A 325 4.36 -6.86 -31.53
CA HIS A 325 4.62 -6.91 -32.98
C HIS A 325 5.37 -5.65 -33.44
N VAL A 326 6.06 -5.76 -34.58
CA VAL A 326 6.81 -4.64 -35.16
C VAL A 326 5.88 -3.78 -35.98
N GLU A 327 5.89 -2.47 -35.72
CA GLU A 327 5.23 -1.46 -36.53
C GLU A 327 6.24 -0.34 -36.88
N GLY A 328 6.78 -0.36 -38.11
CA GLY A 328 7.83 0.58 -38.53
C GLY A 328 9.06 0.47 -37.63
N ASP A 329 9.45 1.58 -37.01
CA ASP A 329 10.60 1.68 -36.09
C ASP A 329 10.24 1.41 -34.61
N ALA A 330 9.07 0.87 -34.34
CA ALA A 330 8.59 0.58 -33.01
C ALA A 330 8.14 -0.88 -32.82
N ILE A 331 8.17 -1.34 -31.58
CA ILE A 331 7.45 -2.53 -31.12
C ILE A 331 6.15 -2.03 -30.50
N HIS A 332 5.04 -2.40 -31.10
CA HIS A 332 3.71 -2.16 -30.56
C HIS A 332 3.31 -3.29 -29.61
N LEU A 333 2.95 -2.94 -28.38
CA LEU A 333 2.48 -3.87 -27.36
C LEU A 333 0.98 -3.66 -27.13
N GLU A 334 0.21 -4.74 -27.21
CA GLU A 334 -1.18 -4.77 -26.75
C GLU A 334 -1.28 -5.69 -25.53
N GLY A 335 -1.71 -5.14 -24.40
CA GLY A 335 -1.70 -5.89 -23.17
C GLY A 335 -3.01 -5.83 -22.38
N TYR A 336 -3.12 -6.75 -21.42
CA TYR A 336 -4.29 -6.94 -20.59
C TYR A 336 -3.92 -6.89 -19.10
N GLY A 337 -4.76 -6.18 -18.31
CA GLY A 337 -4.60 -6.05 -16.88
C GLY A 337 -3.58 -5.01 -16.44
N PHE A 338 -3.55 -4.76 -15.12
CA PHE A 338 -2.66 -3.81 -14.50
C PHE A 338 -2.20 -4.32 -13.13
N GLY A 339 -0.91 -4.54 -12.97
CA GLY A 339 -0.27 -5.04 -11.77
C GLY A 339 0.34 -6.43 -11.97
N HIS A 340 0.83 -7.00 -10.88
CA HIS A 340 1.56 -8.28 -10.87
C HIS A 340 0.69 -9.51 -11.13
N GLY A 341 -0.63 -9.41 -10.97
CA GLY A 341 -1.57 -10.48 -11.26
C GLY A 341 -1.81 -11.50 -10.14
N VAL A 342 -1.11 -11.41 -9.01
CA VAL A 342 -1.26 -12.36 -7.88
C VAL A 342 -2.37 -11.92 -6.95
N GLY A 343 -3.17 -12.86 -6.45
CA GLY A 343 -4.24 -12.62 -5.48
C GLY A 343 -5.40 -11.84 -6.06
N MET A 344 -5.99 -10.90 -5.32
CA MET A 344 -7.21 -10.21 -5.69
C MET A 344 -7.00 -9.13 -6.75
N ALA A 345 -7.83 -9.14 -7.79
CA ALA A 345 -7.97 -8.01 -8.72
C ALA A 345 -8.99 -7.00 -8.18
N GLN A 346 -8.56 -5.77 -7.91
CA GLN A 346 -9.41 -4.73 -7.34
C GLN A 346 -10.63 -4.45 -8.20
N GLN A 347 -10.46 -4.25 -9.51
CA GLN A 347 -11.59 -3.99 -10.41
C GLN A 347 -12.51 -5.20 -10.57
N GLY A 348 -11.96 -6.42 -10.54
CA GLY A 348 -12.77 -7.65 -10.51
C GLY A 348 -13.61 -7.74 -9.22
N ALA A 349 -13.00 -7.48 -8.07
CA ALA A 349 -13.68 -7.46 -6.78
C ALA A 349 -14.77 -6.38 -6.70
N MET A 350 -14.52 -5.17 -7.24
CA MET A 350 -15.51 -4.11 -7.36
C MET A 350 -16.70 -4.59 -8.20
N ARG A 351 -16.43 -5.26 -9.33
CA ARG A 351 -17.50 -5.77 -10.21
C ARG A 351 -18.30 -6.90 -9.59
N MET A 352 -17.65 -7.77 -8.80
CA MET A 352 -18.35 -8.79 -8.01
C MET A 352 -19.29 -8.13 -6.99
N ALA A 353 -18.81 -7.10 -6.26
CA ALA A 353 -19.63 -6.39 -5.29
C ALA A 353 -20.86 -5.74 -5.96
N VAL A 354 -20.69 -5.09 -7.12
CA VAL A 354 -21.82 -4.61 -7.96
C VAL A 354 -22.79 -5.74 -8.34
N GLY A 355 -22.28 -6.95 -8.55
CA GLY A 355 -23.04 -8.16 -8.82
C GLY A 355 -23.74 -8.78 -7.60
N GLY A 356 -23.62 -8.16 -6.41
CA GLY A 356 -24.27 -8.62 -5.17
C GLY A 356 -23.45 -9.63 -4.35
N PHE A 357 -22.23 -9.95 -4.76
CA PHE A 357 -21.35 -10.85 -3.99
C PHE A 357 -20.94 -10.20 -2.64
N GLN A 358 -21.01 -10.98 -1.58
CA GLN A 358 -20.58 -10.56 -0.26
C GLN A 358 -19.04 -10.61 -0.14
N TRP A 359 -18.48 -9.83 0.75
CA TRP A 359 -17.02 -9.70 0.92
C TRP A 359 -16.28 -11.04 1.14
N LYS A 360 -16.90 -11.99 1.84
CA LYS A 360 -16.33 -13.34 2.02
C LYS A 360 -16.28 -14.12 0.71
N GLU A 361 -17.35 -14.07 -0.06
CA GLU A 361 -17.43 -14.73 -1.37
C GLU A 361 -16.42 -14.16 -2.35
N ILE A 362 -16.19 -12.82 -2.30
CA ILE A 362 -15.17 -12.15 -3.12
C ILE A 362 -13.77 -12.64 -2.72
N LEU A 363 -13.46 -12.73 -1.41
CA LEU A 363 -12.19 -13.26 -0.95
C LEU A 363 -12.01 -14.74 -1.30
N ASP A 364 -13.05 -15.57 -1.16
CA ASP A 364 -13.03 -16.99 -1.51
C ASP A 364 -12.89 -17.22 -3.03
N PHE A 365 -13.27 -16.28 -3.85
CA PHE A 365 -13.05 -16.34 -5.30
C PHE A 365 -11.55 -16.24 -5.64
N TYR A 366 -10.81 -15.31 -5.02
CA TYR A 366 -9.40 -15.07 -5.33
C TYR A 366 -8.43 -15.91 -4.49
N PHE A 367 -8.85 -16.34 -3.32
CA PHE A 367 -8.07 -17.14 -2.39
C PHE A 367 -8.83 -18.44 -2.06
N GLN A 368 -8.18 -19.37 -1.36
CA GLN A 368 -8.84 -20.62 -0.97
C GLN A 368 -8.63 -20.96 0.50
N LYS A 369 -9.66 -21.57 1.08
CA LYS A 369 -9.62 -22.11 2.45
C LYS A 369 -9.23 -21.05 3.49
N LEU A 370 -9.67 -19.79 3.28
CA LEU A 370 -9.47 -18.75 4.27
C LEU A 370 -10.42 -18.95 5.45
N THR A 371 -9.91 -18.59 6.64
CA THR A 371 -10.72 -18.35 7.82
C THR A 371 -10.62 -16.88 8.22
N PHE A 372 -11.63 -16.38 8.91
CA PHE A 372 -11.69 -14.97 9.32
C PHE A 372 -11.76 -14.93 10.83
N GLU A 373 -10.74 -14.38 11.45
CA GLU A 373 -10.54 -14.43 12.89
C GLU A 373 -10.34 -13.04 13.49
N PRO A 374 -10.68 -12.87 14.78
CA PRO A 374 -10.38 -11.66 15.49
C PRO A 374 -8.88 -11.43 15.63
N VAL A 375 -8.42 -10.20 15.40
CA VAL A 375 -7.00 -9.83 15.46
C VAL A 375 -6.34 -10.09 16.82
N GLN A 376 -7.12 -10.07 17.89
CA GLN A 376 -6.63 -10.34 19.26
C GLN A 376 -6.09 -11.76 19.46
N ASN A 377 -6.33 -12.68 18.53
CA ASN A 377 -5.78 -14.04 18.57
C ASN A 377 -4.29 -14.07 18.14
N PHE A 378 -3.73 -12.94 17.68
CA PHE A 378 -2.39 -12.81 17.10
C PHE A 378 -1.58 -11.70 17.78
#